data_72d2e5dd0d43f47ab7e2216d6b0af728
#
_entry.id   72d2e5dd0d43f47ab7e2216d6b0af728
#
_cell.length_a   1.000
_cell.length_b   1.000
_cell.length_c   1.000
_cell.angle_alpha   90.00
_cell.angle_beta   90.00
_cell.angle_gamma   90.00
#
_symmetry.space_group_name_H-M   'P 1'
#
loop_
_entity.id
_entity.type
_entity.pdbx_description
1 polymer ?
#
loop_
_entity_poly.entity_id
_entity_poly.type
_entity_poly.pdbx_seq_one_letter_code
_entity_poly.pdbx_strand_id
1 'polypeptide(L)'
;EMTSSLVGSEMCIRDSDKCCLGKARILYVSPEKLQSKSFVGELARLPVKFIVVDEAHCISQWGYDFRPSYLQIISLRKQFPDAPVLALTASATPDVVADIAEQLGFRAGHHVFRLSFNRTNISYVARYCSLKEEQLVHILERVPGCGIVYVRSRKRAKTLADTLCAAGITAEFYHAGLLPEEKDERQNRWKTDRTRIMVATTAFGMGIDKPDVRIVVHFDAPTSLEEYYQEAGRAGRDGKESYAVALVSDSDKGVLTRRLNDSFPPKDYIRQIYDRVCVFNNVAMGEGFQLLCEFNFDKFCERYSLQPAPARSALKILTQCGYIEYIEEISTRSRLMVLMNRNELYSLRLDEECERVFQAVLRSYTGIFADYEHVSESLIASGLDLTERTVYENLLKLGRMKVISYVPRKTTPYVLFTRSRDDSRHLVFPVKVYEQRRRQMEVRIAAMKRFLFDGSTCRVSTLLRYFGETPGNDCGKCDVCRDAARERSASRGSLESADVDYDAMIVYALGNARSGMTMAELAGYLRVGPEIVAQVLRRLLDDDKVRLDNATGRFHLH
;
A
#
# COMPACT_ATOMS: atom_id res chain seq x y z
N GLU A 1 27.20 -13.66 -7.45
CA GLU A 1 26.11 -13.68 -8.43
C GLU A 1 24.80 -13.93 -7.72
N MET A 2 23.85 -13.03 -7.93
CA MET A 2 22.48 -13.15 -7.43
C MET A 2 21.67 -13.90 -8.49
N THR A 3 21.09 -15.03 -8.13
CA THR A 3 20.13 -15.71 -8.99
C THR A 3 18.73 -15.34 -8.54
N SER A 4 18.02 -14.60 -9.38
CA SER A 4 16.60 -14.33 -9.24
C SER A 4 15.83 -15.55 -9.75
N SER A 5 15.13 -16.25 -8.87
CA SER A 5 14.25 -17.36 -9.24
C SER A 5 12.98 -16.83 -9.91
N LEU A 6 13.06 -16.57 -11.21
CA LEU A 6 11.89 -16.33 -12.05
C LEU A 6 11.43 -17.66 -12.66
N VAL A 7 10.37 -18.23 -12.08
CA VAL A 7 9.29 -18.98 -12.70
C VAL A 7 9.63 -20.15 -13.63
N GLY A 8 9.59 -21.38 -13.08
CA GLY A 8 9.57 -22.66 -13.80
C GLY A 8 10.23 -23.77 -12.96
N SER A 9 9.69 -24.99 -12.98
CA SER A 9 10.26 -26.12 -12.23
C SER A 9 11.71 -26.41 -12.64
N GLU A 10 12.03 -26.36 -13.93
CA GLU A 10 13.40 -26.53 -14.43
C GLU A 10 14.37 -25.44 -13.97
N MET A 11 13.91 -24.18 -13.86
CA MET A 11 14.76 -23.10 -13.35
C MET A 11 15.05 -23.25 -11.86
N CYS A 12 14.10 -23.80 -11.07
CA CYS A 12 14.30 -24.05 -9.65
C CYS A 12 15.31 -25.19 -9.42
N ILE A 13 15.27 -26.27 -10.18
CA ILE A 13 16.23 -27.38 -10.11
C ILE A 13 17.64 -26.89 -10.46
N ARG A 14 17.80 -26.15 -11.53
CA ARG A 14 19.10 -25.57 -11.93
C ARG A 14 19.64 -24.57 -10.89
N ASP A 15 18.77 -23.83 -10.22
CA ASP A 15 19.19 -22.85 -9.20
C ASP A 15 19.55 -23.55 -7.88
N SER A 16 18.81 -24.60 -7.48
CA SER A 16 19.19 -25.44 -6.34
C SER A 16 20.50 -26.18 -6.58
N ASP A 17 20.72 -26.70 -7.79
CA ASP A 17 21.98 -27.33 -8.19
C ASP A 17 23.17 -26.34 -8.13
N LYS A 18 22.98 -25.09 -8.59
CA LYS A 18 23.99 -24.04 -8.47
C LYS A 18 24.34 -23.73 -6.99
N CYS A 19 23.32 -23.74 -6.11
CA CYS A 19 23.54 -23.58 -4.68
C CYS A 19 24.29 -24.78 -4.07
N CYS A 20 23.91 -26.01 -4.43
CA CYS A 20 24.61 -27.23 -3.98
C CYS A 20 26.08 -27.24 -4.41
N LEU A 21 26.36 -26.78 -5.63
CA LEU A 21 27.72 -26.70 -6.20
C LEU A 21 28.51 -25.47 -5.70
N GLY A 22 27.94 -24.64 -4.80
CA GLY A 22 28.56 -23.42 -4.30
C GLY A 22 28.70 -22.29 -5.34
N LYS A 23 28.06 -22.42 -6.50
CA LYS A 23 28.08 -21.39 -7.56
C LYS A 23 27.15 -20.22 -7.26
N ALA A 24 26.10 -20.43 -6.46
CA ALA A 24 25.23 -19.38 -5.91
C ALA A 24 25.28 -19.40 -4.38
N ARG A 25 25.36 -18.24 -3.76
CA ARG A 25 25.45 -18.07 -2.29
C ARG A 25 24.14 -17.57 -1.67
N ILE A 26 23.28 -16.99 -2.46
CA ILE A 26 21.99 -16.43 -2.04
C ILE A 26 20.91 -17.01 -2.95
N LEU A 27 19.87 -17.56 -2.34
CA LEU A 27 18.67 -18.04 -3.01
C LEU A 27 17.46 -17.20 -2.59
N TYR A 28 16.84 -16.50 -3.53
CA TYR A 28 15.59 -15.79 -3.32
C TYR A 28 14.40 -16.70 -3.60
N VAL A 29 13.52 -16.82 -2.62
CA VAL A 29 12.34 -17.68 -2.67
C VAL A 29 11.11 -16.89 -2.30
N SER A 30 10.04 -16.98 -3.08
CA SER A 30 8.75 -16.46 -2.66
C SER A 30 8.09 -17.42 -1.66
N PRO A 31 7.35 -16.91 -0.65
CA PRO A 31 6.69 -17.77 0.35
C PRO A 31 5.71 -18.77 -0.27
N GLU A 32 5.10 -18.45 -1.42
CA GLU A 32 4.17 -19.32 -2.14
C GLU A 32 4.84 -20.63 -2.60
N LYS A 33 6.13 -20.59 -2.95
CA LYS A 33 6.88 -21.79 -3.34
C LYS A 33 7.07 -22.80 -2.21
N LEU A 34 7.01 -22.36 -0.96
CA LEU A 34 7.09 -23.23 0.21
C LEU A 34 5.86 -24.13 0.39
N GLN A 35 4.80 -23.91 -0.38
CA GLN A 35 3.65 -24.82 -0.43
C GLN A 35 3.95 -26.10 -1.22
N SER A 36 4.93 -26.06 -2.15
CA SER A 36 5.33 -27.22 -2.92
C SER A 36 6.23 -28.16 -2.09
N LYS A 37 5.73 -29.35 -1.82
CA LYS A 37 6.49 -30.40 -1.08
C LYS A 37 7.78 -30.80 -1.82
N SER A 38 7.74 -30.84 -3.15
CA SER A 38 8.91 -31.13 -3.99
C SER A 38 10.00 -30.09 -3.76
N PHE A 39 9.66 -28.82 -3.84
CA PHE A 39 10.60 -27.71 -3.63
C PHE A 39 11.18 -27.71 -2.22
N VAL A 40 10.35 -27.94 -1.19
CA VAL A 40 10.81 -28.04 0.20
C VAL A 40 11.78 -29.24 0.37
N GLY A 41 11.50 -30.37 -0.31
CA GLY A 41 12.39 -31.52 -0.32
C GLY A 41 13.76 -31.24 -0.99
N GLU A 42 13.79 -30.42 -2.03
CA GLU A 42 15.03 -29.95 -2.67
C GLU A 42 15.82 -29.01 -1.76
N LEU A 43 15.14 -28.08 -1.10
CA LEU A 43 15.77 -27.20 -0.11
C LEU A 43 16.48 -27.96 1.00
N ALA A 44 15.97 -29.14 1.40
CA ALA A 44 16.59 -29.99 2.42
C ALA A 44 18.03 -30.42 2.09
N ARG A 45 18.39 -30.44 0.81
CA ARG A 45 19.73 -30.80 0.34
C ARG A 45 20.72 -29.64 0.40
N LEU A 46 20.24 -28.41 0.60
CA LEU A 46 21.08 -27.23 0.60
C LEU A 46 21.74 -27.01 1.96
N PRO A 47 23.01 -26.58 1.99
CA PRO A 47 23.70 -26.22 3.23
C PRO A 47 23.27 -24.82 3.72
N VAL A 48 21.99 -24.67 4.06
CA VAL A 48 21.42 -23.38 4.50
C VAL A 48 22.08 -22.94 5.80
N LYS A 49 22.76 -21.80 5.79
CA LYS A 49 23.45 -21.21 6.93
C LYS A 49 22.70 -20.05 7.57
N PHE A 50 21.76 -19.46 6.85
CA PHE A 50 21.03 -18.28 7.29
C PHE A 50 19.67 -18.19 6.58
N ILE A 51 18.63 -17.78 7.29
CA ILE A 51 17.30 -17.54 6.72
C ILE A 51 16.98 -16.06 6.92
N VAL A 52 16.69 -15.34 5.84
CA VAL A 52 16.25 -13.95 5.88
C VAL A 52 14.80 -13.87 5.43
N VAL A 53 13.95 -13.28 6.26
CA VAL A 53 12.54 -13.03 5.97
C VAL A 53 12.37 -11.53 5.74
N ASP A 54 12.23 -11.15 4.49
CA ASP A 54 11.94 -9.76 4.13
C ASP A 54 10.43 -9.50 4.21
N GLU A 55 10.04 -8.24 4.42
CA GLU A 55 8.65 -7.82 4.67
C GLU A 55 7.96 -8.70 5.72
N ALA A 56 8.67 -9.00 6.80
CA ALA A 56 8.23 -9.95 7.83
C ALA A 56 6.87 -9.60 8.45
N HIS A 57 6.42 -8.34 8.35
CA HIS A 57 5.08 -7.93 8.78
C HIS A 57 3.95 -8.69 8.06
N CYS A 58 4.24 -9.26 6.87
CA CYS A 58 3.27 -10.08 6.13
C CYS A 58 2.92 -11.41 6.83
N ILE A 59 3.73 -11.89 7.78
CA ILE A 59 3.42 -13.09 8.56
C ILE A 59 2.36 -12.82 9.64
N SER A 60 2.27 -11.58 10.07
CA SER A 60 1.41 -11.17 11.17
C SER A 60 -0.02 -10.91 10.70
N GLN A 61 -0.99 -11.54 11.35
CA GLN A 61 -2.40 -11.20 11.14
C GLN A 61 -2.73 -9.80 11.65
N TRP A 62 -1.90 -9.24 12.52
CA TRP A 62 -1.95 -7.85 12.99
C TRP A 62 -1.31 -6.87 12.00
N GLY A 63 -0.56 -7.37 11.00
CA GLY A 63 0.02 -6.59 9.92
C GLY A 63 -1.02 -6.02 8.96
N TYR A 64 -0.69 -4.95 8.25
CA TYR A 64 -1.61 -4.34 7.28
C TYR A 64 -1.68 -5.12 5.95
N ASP A 65 -0.68 -5.92 5.61
CA ASP A 65 -0.58 -6.78 4.41
C ASP A 65 -0.33 -8.25 4.80
N PHE A 66 -1.27 -8.84 5.55
CA PHE A 66 -1.16 -10.24 5.94
C PHE A 66 -1.26 -11.17 4.73
N ARG A 67 -0.26 -12.05 4.59
CA ARG A 67 -0.19 -13.08 3.52
C ARG A 67 -0.09 -14.47 4.13
N PRO A 68 -1.12 -15.32 3.97
CA PRO A 68 -1.12 -16.68 4.54
C PRO A 68 0.09 -17.54 4.13
N SER A 69 0.64 -17.32 2.94
CA SER A 69 1.84 -18.02 2.45
C SER A 69 3.06 -17.82 3.35
N TYR A 70 3.18 -16.67 4.04
CA TYR A 70 4.26 -16.41 4.99
C TYR A 70 4.26 -17.35 6.20
N LEU A 71 3.10 -17.89 6.58
CA LEU A 71 3.02 -18.87 7.67
C LEU A 71 3.78 -20.18 7.35
N GLN A 72 4.01 -20.47 6.07
CA GLN A 72 4.79 -21.63 5.65
C GLN A 72 6.29 -21.49 5.97
N ILE A 73 6.78 -20.28 6.21
CA ILE A 73 8.20 -20.02 6.52
C ILE A 73 8.61 -20.75 7.82
N ILE A 74 7.68 -20.97 8.76
CA ILE A 74 7.97 -21.73 9.99
C ILE A 74 8.43 -23.16 9.70
N SER A 75 8.02 -23.75 8.59
CA SER A 75 8.44 -25.08 8.17
C SER A 75 9.95 -25.15 7.87
N LEU A 76 10.51 -24.08 7.28
CA LEU A 76 11.95 -23.97 7.04
C LEU A 76 12.76 -23.96 8.34
N ARG A 77 12.25 -23.31 9.38
CA ARG A 77 12.91 -23.31 10.68
C ARG A 77 12.95 -24.70 11.32
N LYS A 78 11.90 -25.50 11.12
CA LYS A 78 11.88 -26.90 11.57
C LYS A 78 12.87 -27.76 10.79
N GLN A 79 13.04 -27.47 9.50
CA GLN A 79 13.95 -28.18 8.60
C GLN A 79 15.43 -27.80 8.84
N PHE A 80 15.68 -26.52 9.18
CA PHE A 80 17.02 -25.98 9.44
C PHE A 80 17.12 -25.37 10.86
N PRO A 81 17.08 -26.19 11.91
CA PRO A 81 16.98 -25.72 13.30
C PRO A 81 18.19 -24.91 13.78
N ASP A 82 19.35 -25.12 13.16
CA ASP A 82 20.61 -24.44 13.49
C ASP A 82 20.83 -23.16 12.69
N ALA A 83 20.05 -22.93 11.64
CA ALA A 83 20.18 -21.71 10.85
C ALA A 83 19.57 -20.52 11.61
N PRO A 84 20.33 -19.47 11.88
CA PRO A 84 19.78 -18.24 12.46
C PRO A 84 18.78 -17.59 11.47
N VAL A 85 17.75 -16.96 12.06
CA VAL A 85 16.68 -16.30 11.31
C VAL A 85 16.74 -14.80 11.56
N LEU A 86 16.76 -14.02 10.49
CA LEU A 86 16.65 -12.57 10.51
C LEU A 86 15.32 -12.16 9.87
N ALA A 87 14.45 -11.48 10.62
CA ALA A 87 13.22 -10.89 10.11
C ALA A 87 13.39 -9.40 9.92
N LEU A 88 13.08 -8.90 8.73
CA LEU A 88 13.22 -7.49 8.35
C LEU A 88 11.85 -6.91 8.01
N THR A 89 11.58 -5.72 8.52
CA THR A 89 10.39 -4.94 8.17
C THR A 89 10.61 -3.46 8.43
N ALA A 90 10.01 -2.60 7.59
CA ALA A 90 10.12 -1.16 7.72
C ALA A 90 8.94 -0.51 8.48
N SER A 91 7.87 -1.23 8.80
CA SER A 91 6.60 -0.64 9.24
C SER A 91 5.84 -1.52 10.25
N ALA A 92 6.53 -2.01 11.29
CA ALA A 92 5.92 -2.85 12.32
C ALA A 92 5.64 -2.07 13.61
N THR A 93 4.38 -2.11 14.08
CA THR A 93 4.02 -1.67 15.43
C THR A 93 4.54 -2.66 16.48
N PRO A 94 4.59 -2.30 17.77
CA PRO A 94 5.03 -3.22 18.83
C PRO A 94 4.30 -4.57 18.83
N ASP A 95 2.98 -4.56 18.62
CA ASP A 95 2.16 -5.77 18.56
C ASP A 95 2.54 -6.66 17.36
N VAL A 96 2.80 -6.06 16.21
CA VAL A 96 3.25 -6.76 15.00
C VAL A 96 4.64 -7.39 15.22
N VAL A 97 5.56 -6.69 15.89
CA VAL A 97 6.89 -7.23 16.24
C VAL A 97 6.78 -8.45 17.15
N ALA A 98 5.91 -8.40 18.15
CA ALA A 98 5.67 -9.52 19.06
C ALA A 98 5.10 -10.73 18.31
N ASP A 99 4.10 -10.51 17.44
CA ASP A 99 3.49 -11.57 16.63
C ASP A 99 4.49 -12.18 15.62
N ILE A 100 5.32 -11.37 14.95
CA ILE A 100 6.40 -11.86 14.09
C ILE A 100 7.32 -12.81 14.85
N ALA A 101 7.72 -12.44 16.07
CA ALA A 101 8.58 -13.26 16.90
C ALA A 101 7.91 -14.59 17.28
N GLU A 102 6.63 -14.58 17.61
CA GLU A 102 5.82 -15.76 17.91
C GLU A 102 5.66 -16.65 16.67
N GLN A 103 5.18 -16.10 15.54
CA GLN A 103 4.91 -16.86 14.32
C GLN A 103 6.18 -17.47 13.69
N LEU A 104 7.31 -16.81 13.78
CA LEU A 104 8.61 -17.35 13.35
C LEU A 104 9.28 -18.21 14.44
N GLY A 105 8.67 -18.36 15.61
CA GLY A 105 9.18 -19.17 16.71
C GLY A 105 10.56 -18.72 17.22
N PHE A 106 10.80 -17.41 17.35
CA PHE A 106 12.04 -16.92 17.93
C PHE A 106 12.23 -17.41 19.37
N ARG A 107 13.45 -17.78 19.72
CA ARG A 107 13.80 -18.25 21.08
C ARG A 107 13.76 -17.08 22.07
N ALA A 108 13.55 -17.38 23.34
CA ALA A 108 13.69 -16.39 24.41
C ALA A 108 15.08 -15.75 24.36
N GLY A 109 15.13 -14.43 24.52
CA GLY A 109 16.38 -13.67 24.42
C GLY A 109 16.81 -13.28 23.00
N HIS A 110 15.91 -13.43 22.00
CA HIS A 110 16.19 -12.86 20.68
C HIS A 110 16.35 -11.34 20.72
N HIS A 111 17.15 -10.81 19.80
CA HIS A 111 17.42 -9.38 19.75
C HIS A 111 16.46 -8.69 18.77
N VAL A 112 15.93 -7.54 19.19
CA VAL A 112 15.13 -6.65 18.34
C VAL A 112 15.91 -5.35 18.12
N PHE A 113 16.35 -5.13 16.89
CA PHE A 113 17.02 -3.89 16.50
C PHE A 113 15.98 -2.92 15.96
N ARG A 114 15.88 -1.75 16.56
CA ARG A 114 14.94 -0.69 16.14
C ARG A 114 15.72 0.57 15.78
N LEU A 115 15.45 1.10 14.61
CA LEU A 115 15.78 2.46 14.25
C LEU A 115 14.53 3.33 14.44
N SER A 116 14.74 4.61 14.73
CA SER A 116 13.63 5.54 14.85
C SER A 116 12.87 5.68 13.53
N PHE A 117 11.55 5.76 13.62
CA PHE A 117 10.67 6.10 12.48
C PHE A 117 10.75 7.59 12.11
N ASN A 118 11.52 8.39 12.83
CA ASN A 118 11.68 9.81 12.53
C ASN A 118 12.58 10.04 11.31
N ARG A 119 11.98 10.36 10.20
CA ARG A 119 12.69 10.79 8.98
C ARG A 119 12.81 12.31 8.98
N THR A 120 13.92 12.80 9.56
CA THR A 120 14.15 14.25 9.80
C THR A 120 14.24 15.08 8.52
N ASN A 121 14.50 14.47 7.38
CA ASN A 121 14.57 15.13 6.08
C ASN A 121 13.23 15.16 5.31
N ILE A 122 12.16 14.55 5.84
CA ILE A 122 10.84 14.54 5.21
C ILE A 122 9.90 15.49 5.94
N SER A 123 9.30 16.42 5.22
CA SER A 123 8.21 17.27 5.70
C SER A 123 6.86 16.61 5.40
N TYR A 124 6.15 16.15 6.43
CA TYR A 124 4.82 15.57 6.31
C TYR A 124 3.76 16.66 6.33
N VAL A 125 2.88 16.70 5.33
CA VAL A 125 1.87 17.75 5.15
C VAL A 125 0.53 17.12 4.81
N ALA A 126 -0.52 17.47 5.53
CA ALA A 126 -1.90 17.23 5.12
C ALA A 126 -2.47 18.54 4.55
N ARG A 127 -2.74 18.56 3.25
CA ARG A 127 -3.25 19.74 2.55
C ARG A 127 -4.73 19.61 2.28
N TYR A 128 -5.53 20.40 2.98
CA TYR A 128 -6.96 20.47 2.75
C TYR A 128 -7.26 21.27 1.47
N CYS A 129 -8.06 20.68 0.57
CA CYS A 129 -8.42 21.30 -0.70
C CYS A 129 -9.73 20.72 -1.25
N SER A 130 -10.52 21.55 -1.91
CA SER A 130 -11.73 21.14 -2.65
C SER A 130 -11.40 20.62 -4.06
N LEU A 131 -10.42 21.22 -4.73
CA LEU A 131 -9.97 20.89 -6.08
C LEU A 131 -8.58 20.25 -6.03
N LYS A 132 -8.55 18.92 -5.85
CA LYS A 132 -7.29 18.18 -5.66
C LYS A 132 -6.38 18.22 -6.88
N GLU A 133 -6.92 18.23 -8.10
CA GLU A 133 -6.13 18.21 -9.33
C GLU A 133 -5.38 19.52 -9.51
N GLU A 134 -6.05 20.65 -9.33
CA GLU A 134 -5.42 21.98 -9.40
C GLU A 134 -4.36 22.14 -8.31
N GLN A 135 -4.68 21.70 -7.10
CA GLN A 135 -3.76 21.75 -5.97
C GLN A 135 -2.53 20.87 -6.21
N LEU A 136 -2.69 19.71 -6.86
CA LEU A 136 -1.58 18.83 -7.22
C LEU A 136 -0.64 19.52 -8.22
N VAL A 137 -1.18 20.10 -9.31
CA VAL A 137 -0.38 20.83 -10.29
C VAL A 137 0.42 21.95 -9.62
N HIS A 138 -0.26 22.79 -8.81
CA HIS A 138 0.37 23.88 -8.08
C HIS A 138 1.51 23.43 -7.14
N ILE A 139 1.34 22.30 -6.45
CA ILE A 139 2.39 21.72 -5.59
C ILE A 139 3.57 21.26 -6.44
N LEU A 140 3.31 20.55 -7.54
CA LEU A 140 4.36 20.01 -8.40
C LEU A 140 5.14 21.11 -9.13
N GLU A 141 4.52 22.22 -9.45
CA GLU A 141 5.22 23.41 -10.01
C GLU A 141 6.20 24.01 -9.00
N ARG A 142 5.85 24.02 -7.71
CA ARG A 142 6.66 24.62 -6.65
C ARG A 142 7.77 23.73 -6.11
N VAL A 143 7.60 22.41 -6.21
CA VAL A 143 8.59 21.45 -5.73
C VAL A 143 9.27 20.79 -6.92
N PRO A 144 10.45 21.27 -7.33
CA PRO A 144 11.17 20.69 -8.45
C PRO A 144 11.70 19.29 -8.13
N GLY A 145 12.03 18.53 -9.17
CA GLY A 145 12.60 17.19 -9.07
C GLY A 145 11.58 16.08 -9.27
N CYS A 146 12.05 14.85 -9.09
CA CYS A 146 11.31 13.63 -9.31
C CYS A 146 10.26 13.41 -8.21
N GLY A 147 9.10 12.84 -8.57
CA GLY A 147 8.01 12.59 -7.62
C GLY A 147 7.17 11.37 -7.93
N ILE A 148 6.39 10.96 -6.92
CA ILE A 148 5.41 9.88 -7.02
C ILE A 148 4.06 10.43 -6.55
N VAL A 149 2.99 10.13 -7.28
CA VAL A 149 1.61 10.45 -6.90
C VAL A 149 0.83 9.15 -6.73
N TYR A 150 0.40 8.87 -5.51
CA TYR A 150 -0.38 7.68 -5.21
C TYR A 150 -1.87 7.91 -5.37
N VAL A 151 -2.50 7.01 -6.12
CA VAL A 151 -3.94 6.92 -6.36
C VAL A 151 -4.46 5.51 -6.13
N ARG A 152 -5.77 5.36 -5.92
CA ARG A 152 -6.37 4.05 -5.61
C ARG A 152 -6.89 3.27 -6.81
N SER A 153 -7.12 3.90 -7.96
CA SER A 153 -7.67 3.21 -9.12
C SER A 153 -6.77 3.29 -10.34
N ARG A 154 -6.74 2.20 -11.11
CA ARG A 154 -6.01 2.10 -12.38
C ARG A 154 -6.44 3.18 -13.37
N LYS A 155 -7.77 3.40 -13.47
CA LYS A 155 -8.34 4.43 -14.34
C LYS A 155 -7.85 5.83 -13.93
N ARG A 156 -7.92 6.15 -12.63
CA ARG A 156 -7.46 7.44 -12.11
C ARG A 156 -5.97 7.65 -12.32
N ALA A 157 -5.15 6.59 -12.20
CA ALA A 157 -3.71 6.70 -12.46
C ALA A 157 -3.43 7.21 -13.86
N LYS A 158 -4.11 6.66 -14.86
CA LYS A 158 -3.99 7.10 -16.26
C LYS A 158 -4.52 8.53 -16.45
N THR A 159 -5.76 8.78 -16.05
CA THR A 159 -6.39 10.11 -16.26
C THR A 159 -5.57 11.22 -15.61
N LEU A 160 -5.07 11.01 -14.37
CA LEU A 160 -4.29 12.01 -13.67
C LEU A 160 -2.90 12.24 -14.30
N ALA A 161 -2.27 11.18 -14.84
CA ALA A 161 -1.03 11.34 -15.60
C ALA A 161 -1.26 12.18 -16.87
N ASP A 162 -2.35 11.91 -17.60
CA ASP A 162 -2.74 12.70 -18.79
C ASP A 162 -3.00 14.16 -18.42
N THR A 163 -3.69 14.43 -17.31
CA THR A 163 -3.93 15.79 -16.78
C THR A 163 -2.62 16.52 -16.46
N LEU A 164 -1.66 15.84 -15.81
CA LEU A 164 -0.36 16.43 -15.51
C LEU A 164 0.44 16.75 -16.78
N CYS A 165 0.41 15.86 -17.78
CA CYS A 165 1.04 16.11 -19.08
C CYS A 165 0.42 17.31 -19.79
N ALA A 166 -0.91 17.46 -19.75
CA ALA A 166 -1.60 18.63 -20.30
C ALA A 166 -1.20 19.94 -19.59
N ALA A 167 -0.84 19.86 -18.30
CA ALA A 167 -0.31 20.99 -17.53
C ALA A 167 1.21 21.21 -17.71
N GLY A 168 1.87 20.52 -18.66
CA GLY A 168 3.30 20.66 -18.95
C GLY A 168 4.24 19.91 -18.01
N ILE A 169 3.71 19.02 -17.15
CA ILE A 169 4.49 18.19 -16.23
C ILE A 169 4.63 16.79 -16.81
N THR A 170 5.85 16.34 -17.13
CA THR A 170 6.07 14.99 -17.67
C THR A 170 5.67 13.94 -16.65
N ALA A 171 4.63 13.15 -16.97
CA ALA A 171 4.07 12.16 -16.07
C ALA A 171 3.73 10.86 -16.80
N GLU A 172 3.87 9.75 -16.10
CA GLU A 172 3.42 8.42 -16.55
C GLU A 172 2.63 7.74 -15.45
N PHE A 173 1.83 6.74 -15.86
CA PHE A 173 1.04 5.96 -14.91
C PHE A 173 1.61 4.53 -14.74
N TYR A 174 1.40 3.97 -13.52
CA TYR A 174 1.86 2.62 -13.19
C TYR A 174 0.82 1.88 -12.34
N HIS A 175 0.48 0.65 -12.73
CA HIS A 175 -0.42 -0.21 -11.96
C HIS A 175 -0.18 -1.70 -12.27
N ALA A 176 -0.69 -2.58 -11.42
CA ALA A 176 -0.48 -4.02 -11.54
C ALA A 176 -0.97 -4.63 -12.88
N GLY A 177 -1.97 -4.02 -13.52
CA GLY A 177 -2.56 -4.50 -14.77
C GLY A 177 -1.78 -4.15 -16.05
N LEU A 178 -0.61 -3.50 -15.96
CA LEU A 178 0.29 -3.29 -17.10
C LEU A 178 1.06 -4.58 -17.40
N LEU A 179 1.45 -4.76 -18.68
CA LEU A 179 2.34 -5.84 -19.07
C LEU A 179 3.73 -5.68 -18.42
N PRO A 180 4.46 -6.77 -18.18
CA PRO A 180 5.79 -6.68 -17.55
C PRO A 180 6.72 -5.72 -18.29
N GLU A 181 6.77 -5.79 -19.62
CA GLU A 181 7.62 -4.95 -20.48
C GLU A 181 7.25 -3.46 -20.33
N GLU A 182 5.95 -3.14 -20.29
CA GLU A 182 5.47 -1.76 -20.08
C GLU A 182 5.86 -1.26 -18.68
N LYS A 183 5.79 -2.12 -17.66
CA LYS A 183 6.18 -1.79 -16.29
C LYS A 183 7.66 -1.42 -16.24
N ASP A 184 8.51 -2.25 -16.83
CA ASP A 184 9.96 -2.06 -16.84
C ASP A 184 10.34 -0.79 -17.63
N GLU A 185 9.72 -0.56 -18.77
CA GLU A 185 9.99 0.63 -19.59
C GLU A 185 9.62 1.92 -18.85
N ARG A 186 8.40 2.02 -18.28
CA ARG A 186 7.93 3.20 -17.54
C ARG A 186 8.78 3.44 -16.29
N GLN A 187 9.10 2.38 -15.56
CA GLN A 187 9.97 2.47 -14.38
C GLN A 187 11.37 2.96 -14.76
N ASN A 188 11.94 2.48 -15.87
CA ASN A 188 13.26 2.91 -16.34
C ASN A 188 13.25 4.37 -16.79
N ARG A 189 12.21 4.83 -17.51
CA ARG A 189 12.07 6.24 -17.88
C ARG A 189 12.02 7.15 -16.64
N TRP A 190 11.29 6.73 -15.62
CA TRP A 190 11.22 7.48 -14.37
C TRP A 190 12.53 7.41 -13.57
N LYS A 191 13.21 6.27 -13.52
CA LYS A 191 14.52 6.14 -12.86
C LYS A 191 15.60 7.02 -13.51
N THR A 192 15.53 7.19 -14.82
CA THR A 192 16.50 7.99 -15.61
C THR A 192 16.07 9.45 -15.81
N ASP A 193 15.08 9.93 -15.06
CA ASP A 193 14.54 11.30 -15.10
C ASP A 193 13.97 11.75 -16.45
N ARG A 194 13.73 10.82 -17.38
CA ARG A 194 12.98 11.09 -18.62
C ARG A 194 11.50 11.37 -18.33
N THR A 195 10.98 10.80 -17.26
CA THR A 195 9.65 11.06 -16.71
C THR A 195 9.84 11.61 -15.31
N ARG A 196 9.31 12.80 -15.05
CA ARG A 196 9.44 13.45 -13.74
C ARG A 196 8.52 12.85 -12.68
N ILE A 197 7.25 12.62 -13.02
CA ILE A 197 6.22 12.19 -12.07
C ILE A 197 5.69 10.81 -12.45
N MET A 198 5.67 9.91 -11.48
CA MET A 198 5.00 8.62 -11.61
C MET A 198 3.67 8.65 -10.86
N VAL A 199 2.55 8.56 -11.58
CA VAL A 199 1.21 8.42 -10.99
C VAL A 199 0.88 6.94 -10.86
N ALA A 200 0.77 6.45 -9.64
CA ALA A 200 0.74 5.02 -9.43
C ALA A 200 -0.28 4.55 -8.39
N THR A 201 -0.69 3.30 -8.51
CA THR A 201 -1.32 2.58 -7.41
C THR A 201 -0.24 1.99 -6.49
N THR A 202 -0.64 1.36 -5.38
CA THR A 202 0.26 0.66 -4.45
C THR A 202 1.18 -0.38 -5.13
N ALA A 203 0.87 -0.76 -6.39
CA ALA A 203 1.73 -1.65 -7.19
C ALA A 203 3.11 -1.05 -7.52
N PHE A 204 3.24 0.28 -7.51
CA PHE A 204 4.51 0.98 -7.64
C PHE A 204 5.10 1.19 -6.26
N GLY A 205 5.71 0.16 -5.74
CA GLY A 205 6.14 0.19 -4.35
C GLY A 205 7.34 -0.69 -4.08
N MET A 206 7.13 -1.98 -3.90
CA MET A 206 8.20 -2.92 -3.56
C MET A 206 9.32 -2.90 -4.59
N GLY A 207 10.57 -2.86 -4.11
CA GLY A 207 11.75 -2.90 -4.97
C GLY A 207 12.11 -1.59 -5.69
N ILE A 208 11.42 -0.47 -5.42
CA ILE A 208 11.81 0.83 -5.97
C ILE A 208 12.87 1.44 -5.09
N ASP A 209 14.04 1.63 -5.67
CA ASP A 209 15.18 2.30 -5.05
C ASP A 209 15.67 3.45 -5.95
N LYS A 210 15.07 4.64 -5.76
CA LYS A 210 15.52 5.91 -6.34
C LYS A 210 15.77 6.87 -5.18
N PRO A 211 17.03 7.32 -4.99
CA PRO A 211 17.40 8.09 -3.80
C PRO A 211 16.85 9.51 -3.78
N ASP A 212 16.64 10.10 -4.93
CA ASP A 212 16.40 11.54 -5.14
C ASP A 212 14.93 11.90 -5.38
N VAL A 213 13.99 11.10 -4.89
CA VAL A 213 12.56 11.45 -4.93
C VAL A 213 12.30 12.65 -4.02
N ARG A 214 11.92 13.79 -4.61
CA ARG A 214 11.71 15.04 -3.85
C ARG A 214 10.33 15.15 -3.25
N ILE A 215 9.33 14.51 -3.86
CA ILE A 215 7.96 14.60 -3.38
C ILE A 215 7.20 13.29 -3.57
N VAL A 216 6.46 12.92 -2.55
CA VAL A 216 5.44 11.87 -2.60
C VAL A 216 4.10 12.50 -2.28
N VAL A 217 3.13 12.38 -3.18
CA VAL A 217 1.79 12.91 -2.99
C VAL A 217 0.77 11.78 -2.89
N HIS A 218 0.00 11.76 -1.82
CA HIS A 218 -1.18 10.90 -1.69
C HIS A 218 -2.40 11.69 -2.17
N PHE A 219 -2.80 11.46 -3.41
CA PHE A 219 -3.99 12.07 -3.99
C PHE A 219 -5.28 11.47 -3.41
N ASP A 220 -5.27 10.16 -3.22
CA ASP A 220 -6.29 9.44 -2.46
C ASP A 220 -5.72 9.02 -1.11
N ALA A 221 -6.47 9.23 -0.03
CA ALA A 221 -6.04 8.88 1.33
C ALA A 221 -5.70 7.38 1.46
N PRO A 222 -4.54 7.01 2.02
CA PRO A 222 -4.21 5.63 2.37
C PRO A 222 -5.18 5.09 3.43
N THR A 223 -5.21 3.77 3.59
CA THR A 223 -6.13 3.12 4.54
C THR A 223 -5.52 3.02 5.94
N SER A 224 -4.21 3.07 6.04
CA SER A 224 -3.47 2.96 7.30
C SER A 224 -2.21 3.83 7.31
N LEU A 225 -1.67 4.06 8.51
CA LEU A 225 -0.42 4.80 8.68
C LEU A 225 0.80 3.99 8.25
N GLU A 226 0.75 2.68 8.30
CA GLU A 226 1.80 1.79 7.79
C GLU A 226 1.94 1.94 6.27
N GLU A 227 0.81 1.88 5.55
CA GLU A 227 0.78 2.11 4.10
C GLU A 227 1.30 3.51 3.76
N TYR A 228 0.78 4.53 4.46
CA TYR A 228 1.24 5.91 4.30
C TYR A 228 2.75 6.05 4.52
N TYR A 229 3.27 5.47 5.61
CA TYR A 229 4.68 5.59 5.98
C TYR A 229 5.60 4.88 4.97
N GLN A 230 5.23 3.70 4.48
CA GLN A 230 5.99 3.00 3.45
C GLN A 230 6.04 3.78 2.13
N GLU A 231 4.91 4.38 1.72
CA GLU A 231 4.83 5.17 0.50
C GLU A 231 5.56 6.50 0.64
N ALA A 232 5.31 7.24 1.72
CA ALA A 232 5.98 8.50 2.05
C ALA A 232 7.49 8.33 2.23
N GLY A 233 7.92 7.20 2.81
CA GLY A 233 9.33 6.85 3.05
C GLY A 233 10.19 6.68 1.80
N ARG A 234 9.58 6.68 0.61
CA ARG A 234 10.29 6.70 -0.68
C ARG A 234 10.91 8.06 -0.97
N ALA A 235 10.41 9.13 -0.35
CA ALA A 235 10.97 10.46 -0.46
C ALA A 235 12.33 10.55 0.24
N GLY A 236 13.28 11.25 -0.38
CA GLY A 236 14.54 11.68 0.22
C GLY A 236 15.41 10.57 0.82
N ARG A 237 15.59 9.46 0.14
CA ARG A 237 16.51 8.40 0.59
C ARG A 237 17.97 8.86 0.60
N ASP A 238 18.29 9.89 -0.17
CA ASP A 238 19.60 10.56 -0.18
C ASP A 238 19.83 11.53 1.00
N GLY A 239 18.88 11.61 1.95
CA GLY A 239 18.95 12.49 3.11
C GLY A 239 18.60 13.95 2.83
N LYS A 240 18.35 14.35 1.58
CA LYS A 240 17.98 15.72 1.23
C LYS A 240 16.52 16.01 1.57
N GLU A 241 16.22 17.31 1.74
CA GLU A 241 14.86 17.77 2.00
C GLU A 241 13.86 17.25 0.97
N SER A 242 12.75 16.72 1.46
CA SER A 242 11.72 16.10 0.65
C SER A 242 10.35 16.25 1.31
N TYR A 243 9.30 16.06 0.54
CA TYR A 243 7.94 16.31 0.99
C TYR A 243 7.07 15.07 0.84
N ALA A 244 6.26 14.78 1.85
CA ALA A 244 5.18 13.80 1.78
C ALA A 244 3.86 14.54 2.01
N VAL A 245 3.08 14.72 0.95
CA VAL A 245 1.86 15.53 0.95
C VAL A 245 0.64 14.65 0.78
N ALA A 246 -0.32 14.71 1.71
CA ALA A 246 -1.63 14.10 1.55
C ALA A 246 -2.64 15.18 1.16
N LEU A 247 -3.30 15.02 0.01
CA LEU A 247 -4.40 15.89 -0.41
C LEU A 247 -5.70 15.37 0.19
N VAL A 248 -6.33 16.17 1.02
CA VAL A 248 -7.53 15.78 1.75
C VAL A 248 -8.69 16.74 1.50
N SER A 249 -9.89 16.17 1.52
CA SER A 249 -11.16 16.88 1.40
C SER A 249 -12.17 16.30 2.40
N ASP A 250 -13.30 16.96 2.62
CA ASP A 250 -14.35 16.45 3.52
C ASP A 250 -14.88 15.07 3.11
N SER A 251 -14.94 14.80 1.81
CA SER A 251 -15.40 13.52 1.30
C SER A 251 -14.51 12.34 1.71
N ASP A 252 -13.20 12.57 1.96
CA ASP A 252 -12.26 11.49 2.29
C ASP A 252 -12.59 10.81 3.63
N LYS A 253 -13.16 11.54 4.60
CA LYS A 253 -13.65 10.96 5.87
C LYS A 253 -14.70 9.87 5.60
N GLY A 254 -15.66 10.17 4.71
CA GLY A 254 -16.70 9.25 4.29
C GLY A 254 -16.14 8.08 3.48
N VAL A 255 -15.18 8.35 2.57
CA VAL A 255 -14.51 7.32 1.77
C VAL A 255 -13.78 6.31 2.66
N LEU A 256 -13.04 6.74 3.67
CA LEU A 256 -12.35 5.84 4.60
C LEU A 256 -13.34 4.97 5.40
N THR A 257 -14.46 5.56 5.85
CA THR A 257 -15.52 4.79 6.54
C THR A 257 -16.17 3.77 5.60
N ARG A 258 -16.45 4.16 4.37
CA ARG A 258 -17.01 3.25 3.36
C ARG A 258 -16.09 2.08 3.07
N ARG A 259 -14.77 2.31 2.96
CA ARG A 259 -13.78 1.24 2.76
C ARG A 259 -13.83 0.17 3.87
N LEU A 260 -14.01 0.59 5.13
CA LEU A 260 -14.19 -0.34 6.23
C LEU A 260 -15.43 -1.23 6.02
N ASN A 261 -16.57 -0.60 5.71
CA ASN A 261 -17.84 -1.30 5.52
C ASN A 261 -17.81 -2.20 4.28
N ASP A 262 -17.16 -1.76 3.20
CA ASP A 262 -16.98 -2.56 2.00
C ASP A 262 -16.05 -3.76 2.23
N SER A 263 -15.01 -3.60 3.06
CA SER A 263 -14.08 -4.68 3.40
C SER A 263 -14.65 -5.70 4.38
N PHE A 264 -15.53 -5.26 5.26
CA PHE A 264 -16.21 -6.11 6.25
C PHE A 264 -17.72 -5.84 6.21
N PRO A 265 -18.42 -6.30 5.16
CA PRO A 265 -19.86 -6.16 5.07
C PRO A 265 -20.55 -6.96 6.18
N PRO A 266 -21.80 -6.61 6.56
CA PRO A 266 -22.55 -7.33 7.59
C PRO A 266 -22.60 -8.84 7.34
N LYS A 267 -22.56 -9.65 8.41
CA LYS A 267 -22.57 -11.13 8.29
C LYS A 267 -23.76 -11.65 7.49
N ASP A 268 -24.92 -11.01 7.63
CA ASP A 268 -26.11 -11.41 6.88
C ASP A 268 -25.95 -11.14 5.37
N TYR A 269 -25.25 -10.08 5.00
CA TYR A 269 -24.89 -9.84 3.61
C TYR A 269 -23.95 -10.94 3.08
N ILE A 270 -22.95 -11.37 3.88
CA ILE A 270 -22.04 -12.46 3.49
C ILE A 270 -22.80 -13.77 3.32
N ARG A 271 -23.79 -14.07 4.19
CA ARG A 271 -24.69 -15.22 4.06
C ARG A 271 -25.50 -15.16 2.77
N GLN A 272 -26.07 -14.00 2.45
CA GLN A 272 -26.79 -13.79 1.19
C GLN A 272 -25.90 -13.99 -0.03
N ILE A 273 -24.64 -13.52 0.01
CA ILE A 273 -23.69 -13.76 -1.08
C ILE A 273 -23.40 -15.25 -1.24
N TYR A 274 -23.22 -15.99 -0.15
CA TYR A 274 -23.04 -17.45 -0.21
C TYR A 274 -24.23 -18.15 -0.90
N ASP A 275 -25.46 -17.85 -0.49
CA ASP A 275 -26.66 -18.43 -1.12
C ASP A 275 -26.74 -18.07 -2.61
N ARG A 276 -26.45 -16.82 -2.95
CA ARG A 276 -26.46 -16.36 -4.36
C ARG A 276 -25.39 -17.05 -5.19
N VAL A 277 -24.18 -17.28 -4.63
CA VAL A 277 -23.11 -18.03 -5.31
C VAL A 277 -23.52 -19.48 -5.55
N CYS A 278 -24.15 -20.13 -4.58
CA CYS A 278 -24.69 -21.48 -4.75
C CYS A 278 -25.76 -21.54 -5.83
N VAL A 279 -26.72 -20.60 -5.82
CA VAL A 279 -27.80 -20.53 -6.82
C VAL A 279 -27.24 -20.19 -8.21
N PHE A 280 -26.28 -19.27 -8.30
CA PHE A 280 -25.66 -18.88 -9.57
C PHE A 280 -24.97 -20.06 -10.27
N ASN A 281 -24.40 -20.97 -9.50
CA ASN A 281 -23.68 -22.15 -9.97
C ASN A 281 -24.55 -23.43 -9.92
N ASN A 282 -25.87 -23.31 -9.67
CA ASN A 282 -26.83 -24.44 -9.61
C ASN A 282 -26.42 -25.55 -8.63
N VAL A 283 -25.84 -25.20 -7.47
CA VAL A 283 -25.46 -26.14 -6.42
C VAL A 283 -26.67 -26.40 -5.53
N ALA A 284 -27.11 -27.66 -5.41
CA ALA A 284 -28.21 -28.06 -4.54
C ALA A 284 -27.74 -28.19 -3.07
N MET A 285 -28.70 -28.15 -2.12
CA MET A 285 -28.41 -28.37 -0.69
C MET A 285 -27.79 -29.74 -0.48
N GLY A 286 -26.72 -29.80 0.34
CA GLY A 286 -25.96 -31.02 0.62
C GLY A 286 -24.96 -31.43 -0.48
N GLU A 287 -24.98 -30.76 -1.62
CA GLU A 287 -24.10 -31.04 -2.77
C GLU A 287 -22.97 -30.00 -2.90
N GLY A 288 -22.13 -30.15 -3.93
CA GLY A 288 -21.13 -29.18 -4.32
C GLY A 288 -19.72 -29.41 -3.75
N PHE A 289 -19.50 -30.41 -2.90
CA PHE A 289 -18.15 -30.70 -2.41
C PHE A 289 -17.16 -30.96 -3.56
N GLN A 290 -16.05 -30.22 -3.61
CA GLN A 290 -15.04 -30.24 -4.67
C GLN A 290 -15.56 -29.86 -6.05
N LEU A 291 -16.72 -29.20 -6.13
CA LEU A 291 -17.27 -28.70 -7.41
C LEU A 291 -16.54 -27.41 -7.80
N LEU A 292 -15.91 -27.45 -8.97
CA LEU A 292 -15.24 -26.30 -9.59
C LEU A 292 -16.16 -25.66 -10.64
N CYS A 293 -16.51 -24.40 -10.44
CA CYS A 293 -17.36 -23.65 -11.36
C CYS A 293 -16.63 -22.44 -11.93
N GLU A 294 -16.79 -22.18 -13.23
CA GLU A 294 -16.40 -20.91 -13.80
C GLU A 294 -17.28 -19.80 -13.22
N PHE A 295 -16.66 -18.71 -12.79
CA PHE A 295 -17.36 -17.67 -12.07
C PHE A 295 -17.06 -16.29 -12.64
N ASN A 296 -17.93 -15.80 -13.50
CA ASN A 296 -17.85 -14.43 -13.99
C ASN A 296 -18.41 -13.48 -12.94
N PHE A 297 -17.50 -12.80 -12.23
CA PHE A 297 -17.86 -11.91 -11.13
C PHE A 297 -18.73 -10.72 -11.57
N ASP A 298 -18.49 -10.16 -12.77
CA ASP A 298 -19.26 -9.02 -13.25
C ASP A 298 -20.70 -9.43 -13.57
N LYS A 299 -20.90 -10.55 -14.29
CA LYS A 299 -22.22 -11.12 -14.53
C LYS A 299 -22.94 -11.51 -13.23
N PHE A 300 -22.20 -12.00 -12.22
CA PHE A 300 -22.79 -12.29 -10.92
C PHE A 300 -23.29 -11.01 -10.25
N CYS A 301 -22.49 -9.94 -10.25
CA CYS A 301 -22.90 -8.65 -9.69
C CYS A 301 -24.09 -8.05 -10.44
N GLU A 302 -24.10 -8.10 -11.76
CA GLU A 302 -25.22 -7.64 -12.60
C GLU A 302 -26.52 -8.40 -12.29
N ARG A 303 -26.47 -9.75 -12.29
CA ARG A 303 -27.64 -10.59 -12.04
C ARG A 303 -28.34 -10.29 -10.72
N TYR A 304 -27.56 -9.99 -9.68
CA TYR A 304 -28.10 -9.76 -8.33
C TYR A 304 -28.05 -8.29 -7.90
N SER A 305 -27.74 -7.37 -8.82
CA SER A 305 -27.63 -5.91 -8.57
C SER A 305 -26.73 -5.60 -7.36
N LEU A 306 -25.54 -6.21 -7.33
CA LEU A 306 -24.59 -6.09 -6.22
C LEU A 306 -23.57 -4.99 -6.47
N GLN A 307 -23.19 -4.31 -5.38
CA GLN A 307 -22.01 -3.46 -5.42
C GLN A 307 -20.73 -4.34 -5.44
N PRO A 308 -19.81 -4.15 -6.41
CA PRO A 308 -18.64 -5.03 -6.58
C PRO A 308 -17.71 -5.12 -5.37
N ALA A 309 -17.43 -4.01 -4.67
CA ALA A 309 -16.49 -3.98 -3.58
C ALA A 309 -16.92 -4.85 -2.37
N PRO A 310 -18.11 -4.68 -1.77
CA PRO A 310 -18.56 -5.52 -0.67
C PRO A 310 -18.81 -6.97 -1.10
N ALA A 311 -19.27 -7.23 -2.35
CA ALA A 311 -19.45 -8.58 -2.85
C ALA A 311 -18.12 -9.35 -2.95
N ARG A 312 -17.08 -8.70 -3.49
CA ARG A 312 -15.73 -9.29 -3.55
C ARG A 312 -15.16 -9.57 -2.16
N SER A 313 -15.39 -8.65 -1.21
CA SER A 313 -14.96 -8.84 0.19
C SER A 313 -15.70 -10.01 0.86
N ALA A 314 -17.00 -10.17 0.60
CA ALA A 314 -17.77 -11.31 1.08
C ALA A 314 -17.21 -12.64 0.55
N LEU A 315 -16.89 -12.73 -0.76
CA LEU A 315 -16.27 -13.92 -1.34
C LEU A 315 -14.91 -14.24 -0.69
N LYS A 316 -14.08 -13.21 -0.44
CA LYS A 316 -12.80 -13.39 0.27
C LYS A 316 -12.97 -13.89 1.70
N ILE A 317 -13.95 -13.37 2.42
CA ILE A 317 -14.27 -13.83 3.79
C ILE A 317 -14.76 -15.29 3.76
N LEU A 318 -15.65 -15.65 2.83
CA LEU A 318 -16.11 -17.03 2.65
C LEU A 318 -14.95 -17.98 2.33
N THR A 319 -13.98 -17.54 1.52
CA THR A 319 -12.74 -18.28 1.22
C THR A 319 -11.90 -18.48 2.49
N GLN A 320 -11.72 -17.43 3.28
CA GLN A 320 -10.96 -17.52 4.54
C GLN A 320 -11.65 -18.38 5.62
N CYS A 321 -12.98 -18.46 5.56
CA CYS A 321 -13.76 -19.37 6.41
C CYS A 321 -13.78 -20.82 5.90
N GLY A 322 -13.24 -21.08 4.71
CA GLY A 322 -13.16 -22.41 4.11
C GLY A 322 -14.51 -22.97 3.64
N TYR A 323 -15.42 -22.13 3.17
CA TYR A 323 -16.68 -22.55 2.53
C TYR A 323 -16.54 -22.69 1.02
N ILE A 324 -15.77 -21.76 0.42
CA ILE A 324 -15.43 -21.75 -0.99
C ILE A 324 -13.96 -21.39 -1.14
N GLU A 325 -13.38 -21.63 -2.30
CA GLU A 325 -12.13 -21.02 -2.74
C GLU A 325 -12.44 -20.17 -3.98
N TYR A 326 -12.42 -18.83 -3.80
CA TYR A 326 -12.62 -17.89 -4.89
C TYR A 326 -11.27 -17.42 -5.43
N ILE A 327 -11.01 -17.72 -6.69
CA ILE A 327 -9.79 -17.34 -7.39
C ILE A 327 -10.15 -16.38 -8.53
N GLU A 328 -9.76 -15.12 -8.34
CA GLU A 328 -10.00 -14.03 -9.27
C GLU A 328 -8.84 -13.84 -10.25
N GLU A 329 -7.63 -14.17 -9.82
CA GLU A 329 -6.45 -14.01 -10.66
C GLU A 329 -6.40 -15.08 -11.75
N ILE A 330 -6.23 -14.61 -12.97
CA ILE A 330 -6.01 -15.45 -14.14
C ILE A 330 -4.67 -16.15 -13.94
N SER A 331 -4.69 -17.46 -13.68
CA SER A 331 -3.48 -18.26 -13.72
C SER A 331 -3.04 -18.35 -15.18
N THR A 332 -1.90 -17.75 -15.50
CA THR A 332 -1.29 -17.87 -16.85
C THR A 332 -0.77 -19.28 -17.13
N ARG A 333 -0.90 -20.21 -16.18
CA ARG A 333 -0.35 -21.56 -16.25
C ARG A 333 -1.33 -22.60 -15.73
N SER A 334 -1.39 -23.71 -16.44
CA SER A 334 -2.10 -24.90 -16.01
C SER A 334 -1.37 -25.62 -14.89
N ARG A 335 -2.09 -26.36 -14.07
CA ARG A 335 -1.54 -27.20 -13.00
C ARG A 335 -2.05 -28.63 -13.14
N LEU A 336 -1.20 -29.60 -12.87
CA LEU A 336 -1.52 -31.00 -12.99
C LEU A 336 -0.91 -31.82 -11.84
N MET A 337 -1.66 -32.77 -11.31
CA MET A 337 -1.21 -33.77 -10.34
C MET A 337 -1.71 -35.15 -10.78
N VAL A 338 -0.90 -36.17 -10.69
CA VAL A 338 -1.30 -37.56 -10.94
C VAL A 338 -1.99 -38.11 -9.70
N LEU A 339 -3.24 -38.61 -9.85
CA LEU A 339 -4.04 -39.14 -8.76
C LEU A 339 -3.83 -40.64 -8.53
N MET A 340 -3.49 -41.37 -9.60
CA MET A 340 -3.27 -42.82 -9.55
C MET A 340 -1.88 -43.15 -9.03
N ASN A 341 -1.77 -44.24 -8.29
CA ASN A 341 -0.48 -44.76 -7.89
C ASN A 341 0.22 -45.47 -9.06
N ARG A 342 1.54 -45.70 -8.94
CA ARG A 342 2.33 -46.29 -10.05
C ARG A 342 1.84 -47.66 -10.50
N ASN A 343 1.30 -48.48 -9.60
CA ASN A 343 0.81 -49.83 -9.90
C ASN A 343 -0.50 -49.77 -10.69
N GLU A 344 -1.37 -48.83 -10.37
CA GLU A 344 -2.63 -48.59 -11.11
C GLU A 344 -2.40 -48.14 -12.54
N LEU A 345 -1.33 -47.33 -12.79
CA LEU A 345 -0.99 -46.84 -14.09
C LEU A 345 -0.61 -47.96 -15.07
N TYR A 346 -0.03 -49.10 -14.61
CA TYR A 346 0.29 -50.22 -15.50
C TYR A 346 -0.94 -50.95 -16.04
N SER A 347 -2.08 -50.83 -15.37
CA SER A 347 -3.35 -51.44 -15.80
C SER A 347 -4.24 -50.49 -16.60
N LEU A 348 -3.81 -49.23 -16.77
CA LEU A 348 -4.57 -48.20 -17.46
C LEU A 348 -4.56 -48.43 -18.97
N ARG A 349 -5.75 -48.48 -19.57
CA ARG A 349 -5.90 -48.52 -21.04
C ARG A 349 -6.37 -47.17 -21.54
N LEU A 350 -5.51 -46.52 -22.29
CA LEU A 350 -5.78 -45.24 -22.95
C LEU A 350 -5.81 -45.47 -24.47
N ASP A 351 -6.42 -44.56 -25.21
CA ASP A 351 -6.21 -44.48 -26.63
C ASP A 351 -4.81 -43.93 -26.94
N GLU A 352 -4.32 -44.17 -28.13
CA GLU A 352 -2.96 -43.87 -28.54
C GLU A 352 -2.57 -42.41 -28.36
N GLU A 353 -3.46 -41.48 -28.67
CA GLU A 353 -3.18 -40.06 -28.57
C GLU A 353 -3.14 -39.60 -27.08
N CYS A 354 -4.10 -40.06 -26.28
CA CYS A 354 -4.15 -39.78 -24.86
C CYS A 354 -2.95 -40.36 -24.12
N GLU A 355 -2.50 -41.58 -24.49
CA GLU A 355 -1.30 -42.19 -23.95
C GLU A 355 -0.05 -41.37 -24.27
N ARG A 356 0.11 -40.92 -25.53
CA ARG A 356 1.24 -40.08 -25.94
C ARG A 356 1.30 -38.76 -25.14
N VAL A 357 0.15 -38.11 -24.96
CA VAL A 357 0.07 -36.88 -24.15
C VAL A 357 0.42 -37.17 -22.68
N PHE A 358 -0.10 -38.25 -22.10
CA PHE A 358 0.18 -38.61 -20.71
C PHE A 358 1.66 -38.98 -20.50
N GLN A 359 2.26 -39.74 -21.39
CA GLN A 359 3.69 -40.08 -21.36
C GLN A 359 4.59 -38.84 -21.51
N ALA A 360 4.20 -37.87 -22.32
CA ALA A 360 4.91 -36.61 -22.43
C ALA A 360 4.86 -35.81 -21.14
N VAL A 361 3.71 -35.77 -20.46
CA VAL A 361 3.55 -35.15 -19.13
C VAL A 361 4.47 -35.84 -18.11
N LEU A 362 4.45 -37.16 -18.02
CA LEU A 362 5.26 -37.91 -17.07
C LEU A 362 6.77 -37.71 -17.26
N ARG A 363 7.21 -37.51 -18.50
CA ARG A 363 8.64 -37.29 -18.87
C ARG A 363 9.07 -35.84 -18.64
N SER A 364 8.18 -34.90 -18.88
CA SER A 364 8.51 -33.45 -18.84
C SER A 364 8.40 -32.82 -17.45
N TYR A 365 7.62 -33.42 -16.57
CA TYR A 365 7.32 -32.81 -15.27
C TYR A 365 7.62 -33.78 -14.12
N THR A 366 8.53 -33.36 -13.24
CA THR A 366 8.86 -34.08 -12.01
C THR A 366 7.99 -33.60 -10.85
N GLY A 367 7.68 -34.46 -9.89
CA GLY A 367 6.91 -34.07 -8.70
C GLY A 367 5.38 -34.20 -8.82
N ILE A 368 4.85 -34.41 -10.01
CA ILE A 368 3.41 -34.50 -10.31
C ILE A 368 2.65 -35.62 -9.58
N PHE A 369 3.36 -36.60 -9.02
CA PHE A 369 2.77 -37.64 -8.17
C PHE A 369 2.60 -37.22 -6.71
N ALA A 370 3.29 -36.18 -6.27
CA ALA A 370 3.28 -35.71 -4.89
C ALA A 370 2.40 -34.49 -4.68
N ASP A 371 2.35 -33.59 -5.69
CA ASP A 371 1.61 -32.34 -5.62
C ASP A 371 1.30 -31.80 -7.03
N TYR A 372 0.54 -30.70 -7.10
CA TYR A 372 0.29 -29.99 -8.35
C TYR A 372 1.55 -29.31 -8.87
N GLU A 373 1.94 -29.67 -10.09
CA GLU A 373 3.00 -28.98 -10.82
C GLU A 373 2.44 -28.14 -11.98
N HIS A 374 3.13 -27.04 -12.29
CA HIS A 374 2.76 -26.20 -13.41
C HIS A 374 3.12 -26.86 -14.74
N VAL A 375 2.13 -26.97 -15.61
CA VAL A 375 2.31 -27.57 -16.96
C VAL A 375 1.99 -26.54 -18.03
N SER A 376 2.62 -26.69 -19.18
CA SER A 376 2.40 -25.87 -20.37
C SER A 376 1.92 -26.75 -21.51
N GLU A 377 0.68 -26.56 -21.94
CA GLU A 377 0.10 -27.28 -23.08
C GLU A 377 0.86 -27.01 -24.37
N SER A 378 1.38 -25.79 -24.54
CA SER A 378 2.17 -25.42 -25.71
C SER A 378 3.50 -26.19 -25.81
N LEU A 379 4.18 -26.42 -24.67
CA LEU A 379 5.42 -27.21 -24.64
C LEU A 379 5.15 -28.69 -24.92
N ILE A 380 4.07 -29.24 -24.34
CA ILE A 380 3.64 -30.62 -24.62
C ILE A 380 3.27 -30.78 -26.11
N ALA A 381 2.49 -29.83 -26.63
CA ALA A 381 2.05 -29.82 -28.02
C ALA A 381 3.23 -29.77 -28.99
N SER A 382 4.20 -28.88 -28.73
CA SER A 382 5.42 -28.76 -29.54
C SER A 382 6.27 -30.04 -29.53
N GLY A 383 6.34 -30.72 -28.38
CA GLY A 383 7.11 -31.97 -28.22
C GLY A 383 6.47 -33.19 -28.92
N LEU A 384 5.17 -33.13 -29.23
CA LEU A 384 4.40 -34.21 -29.82
C LEU A 384 3.93 -33.95 -31.26
N ASP A 385 4.19 -32.76 -31.77
CA ASP A 385 3.66 -32.26 -33.04
C ASP A 385 2.12 -32.27 -33.09
N LEU A 386 1.51 -31.82 -31.96
CA LEU A 386 0.07 -31.70 -31.78
C LEU A 386 -0.33 -30.24 -31.62
N THR A 387 -1.63 -29.95 -31.69
CA THR A 387 -2.15 -28.62 -31.33
C THR A 387 -2.33 -28.50 -29.82
N GLU A 388 -2.20 -27.27 -29.27
CA GLU A 388 -2.52 -27.01 -27.84
C GLU A 388 -3.92 -27.47 -27.47
N ARG A 389 -4.89 -27.32 -28.38
CA ARG A 389 -6.27 -27.74 -28.19
C ARG A 389 -6.39 -29.26 -28.04
N THR A 390 -5.70 -30.03 -28.86
CA THR A 390 -5.65 -31.50 -28.76
C THR A 390 -5.08 -31.93 -27.40
N VAL A 391 -3.97 -31.33 -26.98
CA VAL A 391 -3.37 -31.61 -25.67
C VAL A 391 -4.36 -31.27 -24.54
N TYR A 392 -4.99 -30.11 -24.58
CA TYR A 392 -6.00 -29.69 -23.61
C TYR A 392 -7.16 -30.69 -23.50
N GLU A 393 -7.75 -31.14 -24.64
CA GLU A 393 -8.85 -32.09 -24.67
C GLU A 393 -8.44 -33.45 -24.08
N ASN A 394 -7.22 -33.93 -24.37
CA ASN A 394 -6.68 -35.16 -23.79
C ASN A 394 -6.41 -35.05 -22.28
N LEU A 395 -5.89 -33.91 -21.81
CA LEU A 395 -5.72 -33.67 -20.35
C LEU A 395 -7.08 -33.63 -19.63
N LEU A 396 -8.11 -33.03 -20.21
CA LEU A 396 -9.46 -33.07 -19.68
C LEU A 396 -10.02 -34.50 -19.63
N LYS A 397 -9.77 -35.31 -20.66
CA LYS A 397 -10.17 -36.73 -20.71
C LYS A 397 -9.51 -37.53 -19.58
N LEU A 398 -8.21 -37.41 -19.40
CA LEU A 398 -7.47 -38.00 -18.29
C LEU A 398 -8.00 -37.55 -16.92
N GLY A 399 -8.41 -36.29 -16.78
CA GLY A 399 -9.06 -35.76 -15.59
C GLY A 399 -10.41 -36.41 -15.29
N ARG A 400 -11.26 -36.59 -16.31
CA ARG A 400 -12.57 -37.29 -16.19
C ARG A 400 -12.39 -38.76 -15.81
N MET A 401 -11.32 -39.40 -16.26
CA MET A 401 -10.95 -40.76 -15.91
C MET A 401 -10.33 -40.88 -14.51
N LYS A 402 -10.14 -39.75 -13.80
CA LYS A 402 -9.48 -39.69 -12.48
C LYS A 402 -8.01 -40.19 -12.48
N VAL A 403 -7.37 -40.17 -13.64
CA VAL A 403 -5.95 -40.49 -13.77
C VAL A 403 -5.11 -39.34 -13.24
N ILE A 404 -5.52 -38.11 -13.58
CA ILE A 404 -4.88 -36.86 -13.16
C ILE A 404 -5.92 -35.91 -12.56
N SER A 405 -5.47 -34.99 -11.74
CA SER A 405 -6.20 -33.76 -11.43
C SER A 405 -5.60 -32.62 -12.27
N TYR A 406 -6.32 -32.19 -13.26
CA TYR A 406 -5.86 -31.15 -14.20
C TYR A 406 -6.68 -29.89 -14.01
N VAL A 407 -5.99 -28.80 -13.68
CA VAL A 407 -6.57 -27.46 -13.60
C VAL A 407 -5.99 -26.65 -14.75
N PRO A 408 -6.71 -26.46 -15.86
CA PRO A 408 -6.22 -25.73 -17.01
C PRO A 408 -5.95 -24.27 -16.67
N ARG A 409 -5.05 -23.63 -17.41
CA ARG A 409 -4.92 -22.18 -17.41
C ARG A 409 -6.30 -21.61 -17.75
N LYS A 410 -6.86 -20.80 -16.88
CA LYS A 410 -8.15 -20.18 -17.10
C LYS A 410 -7.99 -18.70 -17.33
N THR A 411 -8.63 -18.22 -18.34
CA THR A 411 -8.83 -16.80 -18.61
C THR A 411 -10.03 -16.24 -17.82
N THR A 412 -10.78 -17.10 -17.17
CA THR A 412 -11.96 -16.75 -16.37
C THR A 412 -11.76 -17.12 -14.90
N PRO A 413 -12.12 -16.24 -13.96
CA PRO A 413 -12.17 -16.54 -12.54
C PRO A 413 -13.03 -17.77 -12.23
N TYR A 414 -12.76 -18.46 -11.12
CA TYR A 414 -13.54 -19.62 -10.70
C TYR A 414 -13.82 -19.65 -9.20
N VAL A 415 -14.85 -20.41 -8.84
CA VAL A 415 -15.18 -20.77 -7.45
C VAL A 415 -15.11 -22.29 -7.32
N LEU A 416 -14.32 -22.75 -6.35
CA LEU A 416 -14.30 -24.14 -5.90
C LEU A 416 -15.07 -24.23 -4.59
N PHE A 417 -16.07 -25.09 -4.52
CA PHE A 417 -16.78 -25.39 -3.28
C PHE A 417 -15.94 -26.38 -2.44
N THR A 418 -15.39 -25.92 -1.34
CA THR A 418 -14.55 -26.72 -0.44
C THR A 418 -15.35 -27.56 0.54
N ARG A 419 -16.65 -27.29 0.67
CA ARG A 419 -17.65 -28.03 1.48
C ARG A 419 -18.94 -28.21 0.69
N SER A 420 -19.73 -29.21 1.08
CA SER A 420 -21.11 -29.32 0.60
C SER A 420 -21.90 -28.07 1.02
N ARG A 421 -22.85 -27.67 0.17
CA ARG A 421 -23.74 -26.54 0.46
C ARG A 421 -24.55 -26.81 1.73
N ASP A 422 -24.44 -25.92 2.69
CA ASP A 422 -25.23 -25.90 3.92
C ASP A 422 -26.19 -24.70 3.92
N ASP A 423 -27.14 -24.69 4.86
CA ASP A 423 -28.00 -23.53 5.09
C ASP A 423 -27.13 -22.34 5.53
N SER A 424 -27.29 -21.22 4.84
CA SER A 424 -26.47 -20.02 5.09
C SER A 424 -26.58 -19.51 6.54
N ARG A 425 -27.67 -19.82 7.25
CA ARG A 425 -27.86 -19.47 8.66
C ARG A 425 -26.86 -20.18 9.58
N HIS A 426 -26.38 -21.36 9.17
CA HIS A 426 -25.41 -22.17 9.94
C HIS A 426 -23.94 -21.75 9.65
N LEU A 427 -23.71 -20.81 8.73
CA LEU A 427 -22.35 -20.36 8.46
C LEU A 427 -21.74 -19.68 9.69
N VAL A 428 -20.61 -20.23 10.14
CA VAL A 428 -19.83 -19.72 11.26
C VAL A 428 -18.67 -18.89 10.71
N PHE A 429 -18.54 -17.68 11.21
CA PHE A 429 -17.43 -16.80 10.90
C PHE A 429 -16.48 -16.78 12.10
N PRO A 430 -15.28 -17.39 12.01
CA PRO A 430 -14.32 -17.37 13.10
C PRO A 430 -13.99 -15.94 13.52
N VAL A 431 -13.93 -15.67 14.82
CA VAL A 431 -13.64 -14.34 15.40
C VAL A 431 -12.36 -13.75 14.81
N LYS A 432 -11.32 -14.58 14.60
CA LYS A 432 -10.05 -14.20 13.99
C LYS A 432 -10.19 -13.74 12.53
N VAL A 433 -11.17 -14.26 11.79
CA VAL A 433 -11.36 -13.94 10.36
C VAL A 433 -12.19 -12.68 10.17
N TYR A 434 -13.21 -12.46 11.00
CA TYR A 434 -14.13 -11.34 10.80
C TYR A 434 -13.99 -10.25 11.86
N GLU A 435 -14.37 -10.51 13.12
CA GLU A 435 -14.46 -9.46 14.16
C GLU A 435 -13.11 -8.84 14.47
N GLN A 436 -12.09 -9.67 14.67
CA GLN A 436 -10.76 -9.21 15.04
C GLN A 436 -10.13 -8.38 13.93
N ARG A 437 -10.22 -8.85 12.68
CA ARG A 437 -9.68 -8.11 11.52
C ARG A 437 -10.45 -6.82 11.23
N ARG A 438 -11.78 -6.84 11.41
CA ARG A 438 -12.60 -5.63 11.29
C ARG A 438 -12.17 -4.60 12.32
N ARG A 439 -12.04 -4.99 13.60
CA ARG A 439 -11.59 -4.09 14.67
C ARG A 439 -10.19 -3.52 14.40
N GLN A 440 -9.28 -4.33 13.89
CA GLN A 440 -7.94 -3.86 13.49
C GLN A 440 -8.02 -2.79 12.40
N MET A 441 -8.83 -3.02 11.38
CA MET A 441 -9.02 -2.04 10.31
C MET A 441 -9.69 -0.76 10.82
N GLU A 442 -10.64 -0.86 11.76
CA GLU A 442 -11.25 0.29 12.44
C GLU A 442 -10.21 1.14 13.16
N VAL A 443 -9.32 0.53 13.93
CA VAL A 443 -8.23 1.21 14.64
C VAL A 443 -7.28 1.91 13.66
N ARG A 444 -6.88 1.23 12.58
CA ARG A 444 -6.01 1.81 11.54
C ARG A 444 -6.64 3.00 10.84
N ILE A 445 -7.91 2.87 10.43
CA ILE A 445 -8.65 3.98 9.80
C ILE A 445 -8.83 5.14 10.78
N ALA A 446 -9.10 4.88 12.05
CA ALA A 446 -9.20 5.93 13.06
C ALA A 446 -7.87 6.67 13.24
N ALA A 447 -6.75 5.93 13.28
CA ALA A 447 -5.41 6.52 13.34
C ALA A 447 -5.11 7.36 12.09
N MET A 448 -5.44 6.85 10.89
CA MET A 448 -5.26 7.58 9.64
C MET A 448 -6.13 8.84 9.57
N LYS A 449 -7.40 8.76 10.00
CA LYS A 449 -8.26 9.95 10.09
C LYS A 449 -7.70 11.00 11.06
N ARG A 450 -7.23 10.58 12.23
CA ARG A 450 -6.55 11.48 13.16
C ARG A 450 -5.34 12.14 12.52
N PHE A 451 -4.47 11.37 11.88
CA PHE A 451 -3.30 11.91 11.20
C PHE A 451 -3.64 12.92 10.12
N LEU A 452 -4.68 12.69 9.30
CA LEU A 452 -5.04 13.56 8.18
C LEU A 452 -5.81 14.81 8.61
N PHE A 453 -6.71 14.71 9.59
CA PHE A 453 -7.72 15.73 9.87
C PHE A 453 -7.56 16.41 11.24
N ASP A 454 -6.68 15.90 12.11
CA ASP A 454 -6.36 16.60 13.36
C ASP A 454 -5.27 17.65 13.10
N GLY A 455 -5.63 18.91 13.17
CA GLY A 455 -4.73 20.05 13.01
C GLY A 455 -4.02 20.48 14.29
N SER A 456 -4.21 19.77 15.42
CA SER A 456 -3.66 20.17 16.73
C SER A 456 -2.34 19.48 17.07
N THR A 457 -2.10 18.28 16.53
CA THR A 457 -0.93 17.46 16.89
C THR A 457 0.07 17.38 15.75
N CYS A 458 1.37 17.56 16.05
CA CYS A 458 2.45 17.42 15.09
C CYS A 458 2.37 16.08 14.34
N ARG A 459 2.50 16.12 13.00
CA ARG A 459 2.39 14.92 12.14
C ARG A 459 3.44 13.85 12.49
N VAL A 460 4.67 14.28 12.73
CA VAL A 460 5.75 13.36 13.14
C VAL A 460 5.44 12.74 14.50
N SER A 461 5.01 13.55 15.46
CA SER A 461 4.64 13.04 16.80
C SER A 461 3.50 12.03 16.74
N THR A 462 2.53 12.22 15.83
CA THR A 462 1.44 11.26 15.60
C THR A 462 1.95 9.94 15.01
N LEU A 463 2.86 9.99 14.02
CA LEU A 463 3.49 8.81 13.43
C LEU A 463 4.32 8.04 14.46
N LEU A 464 5.19 8.72 15.20
CA LEU A 464 6.04 8.08 16.20
C LEU A 464 5.23 7.36 17.28
N ARG A 465 4.19 7.99 17.82
CA ARG A 465 3.28 7.35 18.79
C ARG A 465 2.61 6.11 18.22
N TYR A 466 2.19 6.17 16.96
CA TYR A 466 1.55 5.03 16.30
C TYR A 466 2.49 3.82 16.21
N PHE A 467 3.76 4.03 15.90
CA PHE A 467 4.77 2.99 15.84
C PHE A 467 5.40 2.65 17.21
N GLY A 468 4.86 3.19 18.29
CA GLY A 468 5.28 2.86 19.67
C GLY A 468 6.53 3.60 20.13
N GLU A 469 6.87 4.73 19.50
CA GLU A 469 7.93 5.61 19.96
C GLU A 469 7.37 6.77 20.77
N THR A 470 8.12 7.18 21.80
CA THR A 470 7.80 8.41 22.53
C THR A 470 8.36 9.60 21.74
N PRO A 471 7.50 10.49 21.21
CA PRO A 471 7.99 11.66 20.50
C PRO A 471 8.71 12.61 21.47
N GLY A 472 9.80 13.20 21.00
CA GLY A 472 10.43 14.32 21.69
C GLY A 472 9.70 15.65 21.41
N ASN A 473 10.43 16.64 20.94
CA ASN A 473 9.86 17.92 20.52
C ASN A 473 9.11 17.80 19.18
N ASP A 474 8.21 18.75 18.94
CA ASP A 474 7.54 18.88 17.66
C ASP A 474 8.52 19.12 16.51
N CYS A 475 8.24 18.59 15.32
CA CYS A 475 9.20 18.56 14.22
C CYS A 475 9.53 19.94 13.61
N GLY A 476 8.71 20.97 13.84
CA GLY A 476 8.88 22.31 13.27
C GLY A 476 8.61 22.44 11.77
N LYS A 477 8.43 21.34 11.04
CA LYS A 477 8.42 21.30 9.56
C LYS A 477 7.06 20.92 8.96
N CYS A 478 6.22 20.18 9.68
CA CYS A 478 4.90 19.80 9.18
C CYS A 478 3.94 21.00 9.10
N ASP A 479 2.82 20.82 8.41
CA ASP A 479 1.75 21.82 8.31
C ASP A 479 1.35 22.36 9.69
N VAL A 480 1.02 21.48 10.63
CA VAL A 480 0.59 21.86 11.99
C VAL A 480 1.65 22.71 12.72
N CYS A 481 2.92 22.31 12.67
CA CYS A 481 3.98 23.06 13.33
C CYS A 481 4.21 24.44 12.68
N ARG A 482 4.09 24.53 11.35
CA ARG A 482 4.24 25.79 10.61
C ARG A 482 3.08 26.75 10.89
N ASP A 483 1.86 26.23 10.94
CA ASP A 483 0.67 27.04 11.24
C ASP A 483 0.71 27.54 12.68
N ALA A 484 1.06 26.70 13.64
CA ALA A 484 1.28 27.12 15.03
C ALA A 484 2.42 28.16 15.19
N ALA A 485 3.47 28.10 14.35
CA ALA A 485 4.53 29.11 14.34
C ALA A 485 4.01 30.44 13.77
N ARG A 486 3.20 30.42 12.71
CA ARG A 486 2.57 31.61 12.13
C ARG A 486 1.62 32.30 13.09
N GLU A 487 0.76 31.51 13.78
CA GLU A 487 -0.15 32.04 14.80
C GLU A 487 0.60 32.70 15.97
N ARG A 488 1.69 32.08 16.43
CA ARG A 488 2.55 32.69 17.47
C ARG A 488 3.21 34.00 17.00
N SER A 489 3.64 34.06 15.73
CA SER A 489 4.20 35.29 15.15
C SER A 489 3.15 36.38 14.98
N ALA A 490 1.94 36.03 14.52
CA ALA A 490 0.83 36.94 14.41
C ALA A 490 0.38 37.47 15.79
N SER A 491 0.31 36.60 16.80
CA SER A 491 -0.04 36.98 18.17
C SER A 491 1.06 37.87 18.82
N ARG A 492 2.34 37.64 18.53
CA ARG A 492 3.43 38.55 18.93
C ARG A 492 3.35 39.89 18.25
N GLY A 493 3.10 39.91 16.93
CA GLY A 493 2.87 41.17 16.21
C GLY A 493 1.67 41.96 16.69
N SER A 494 0.59 41.28 17.14
CA SER A 494 -0.57 41.93 17.75
C SER A 494 -0.36 42.33 19.21
N LEU A 495 0.53 41.65 19.95
CA LEU A 495 0.91 42.04 21.31
C LEU A 495 1.91 43.22 21.31
N GLU A 496 2.76 43.32 20.33
CA GLU A 496 3.63 44.48 20.12
C GLU A 496 2.86 45.72 19.65
N SER A 497 1.65 45.56 19.09
CA SER A 497 0.77 46.64 18.67
C SER A 497 -0.35 46.97 19.69
N ALA A 498 -0.55 46.17 20.74
CA ALA A 498 -1.71 46.27 21.60
C ALA A 498 -1.53 47.04 22.94
N ASP A 499 -0.29 47.50 23.25
CA ASP A 499 -0.04 48.12 24.56
C ASP A 499 0.75 49.44 24.56
N VAL A 500 0.96 50.04 23.38
CA VAL A 500 1.61 51.36 23.32
C VAL A 500 0.55 52.39 22.92
N ASP A 501 0.12 53.18 23.89
CA ASP A 501 -0.76 54.33 23.63
C ASP A 501 0.02 55.45 22.93
N TYR A 502 0.18 55.29 21.60
CA TYR A 502 0.86 56.26 20.76
C TYR A 502 0.14 57.63 20.75
N ASP A 503 -1.15 57.68 21.03
CA ASP A 503 -1.90 58.91 21.16
C ASP A 503 -1.41 59.71 22.36
N ALA A 504 -1.34 59.07 23.52
CA ALA A 504 -0.81 59.70 24.74
C ALA A 504 0.67 60.11 24.58
N MET A 505 1.48 59.25 23.90
CA MET A 505 2.90 59.52 23.72
C MET A 505 3.14 60.70 22.75
N ILE A 506 2.37 60.85 21.66
CA ILE A 506 2.45 61.99 20.74
C ILE A 506 1.98 63.26 21.42
N VAL A 507 0.86 63.23 22.14
CA VAL A 507 0.35 64.34 22.94
C VAL A 507 1.40 64.79 23.97
N TYR A 508 2.03 63.88 24.68
CA TYR A 508 3.09 64.18 25.62
C TYR A 508 4.33 64.82 24.95
N ALA A 509 4.77 64.24 23.82
CA ALA A 509 5.91 64.79 23.08
C ALA A 509 5.65 66.21 22.57
N LEU A 510 4.48 66.47 22.02
CA LEU A 510 4.08 67.80 21.53
C LEU A 510 3.89 68.80 22.68
N GLY A 511 3.40 68.37 23.84
CA GLY A 511 3.26 69.19 25.02
C GLY A 511 4.58 69.72 25.61
N ASN A 512 5.64 68.94 25.42
CA ASN A 512 7.01 69.31 25.84
C ASN A 512 7.81 70.08 24.78
N ALA A 513 7.32 70.14 23.55
CA ALA A 513 8.00 70.79 22.42
C ALA A 513 7.42 72.17 22.14
N ARG A 514 8.00 73.23 22.75
CA ARG A 514 7.57 74.62 22.60
C ARG A 514 7.45 75.12 21.14
N SER A 515 8.23 74.52 20.23
CA SER A 515 8.25 74.87 18.79
C SER A 515 7.45 73.89 17.92
N GLY A 516 6.67 72.99 18.51
CA GLY A 516 6.06 71.88 17.78
C GLY A 516 7.08 70.86 17.22
N MET A 517 6.61 69.76 16.66
CA MET A 517 7.46 68.72 16.06
C MET A 517 6.97 68.33 14.68
N THR A 518 7.89 68.03 13.77
CA THR A 518 7.57 67.45 12.46
C THR A 518 7.26 65.96 12.61
N MET A 519 6.64 65.35 11.62
CA MET A 519 6.35 63.91 11.57
C MET A 519 7.63 63.07 11.70
N ALA A 520 8.74 63.53 11.10
CA ALA A 520 10.02 62.84 11.17
C ALA A 520 10.65 62.90 12.58
N GLU A 521 10.54 64.05 13.27
CA GLU A 521 11.02 64.24 14.62
C GLU A 521 10.19 63.37 15.60
N LEU A 522 8.87 63.27 15.39
CA LEU A 522 7.99 62.40 16.20
C LEU A 522 8.31 60.91 15.97
N ALA A 523 8.53 60.48 14.71
CA ALA A 523 8.93 59.12 14.37
C ALA A 523 10.28 58.75 15.04
N GLY A 524 11.25 59.64 15.02
CA GLY A 524 12.53 59.47 15.71
C GLY A 524 12.39 59.43 17.24
N TYR A 525 11.59 60.30 17.83
CA TYR A 525 11.33 60.35 19.26
C TYR A 525 10.66 59.07 19.77
N LEU A 526 9.63 58.57 19.05
CA LEU A 526 8.87 57.39 19.38
C LEU A 526 9.57 56.08 18.97
N ARG A 527 10.60 56.16 18.16
CA ARG A 527 11.30 55.01 17.55
C ARG A 527 10.39 54.07 16.75
N VAL A 528 9.43 54.66 16.04
CA VAL A 528 8.45 53.90 15.24
C VAL A 528 8.49 54.37 13.76
N GLY A 529 7.97 53.54 12.86
CA GLY A 529 7.89 53.87 11.46
C GLY A 529 7.01 55.11 11.23
N PRO A 530 7.34 55.97 10.20
CA PRO A 530 6.59 57.18 9.89
C PRO A 530 5.11 56.92 9.55
N GLU A 531 4.79 55.71 9.07
CA GLU A 531 3.42 55.28 8.75
C GLU A 531 2.51 55.23 9.97
N ILE A 532 3.03 54.70 11.11
CA ILE A 532 2.31 54.63 12.39
C ILE A 532 2.05 56.03 12.91
N VAL A 533 3.07 56.89 12.91
CA VAL A 533 2.95 58.30 13.33
C VAL A 533 1.95 59.04 12.47
N ALA A 534 1.96 58.87 11.15
CA ALA A 534 1.01 59.50 10.24
C ALA A 534 -0.44 59.06 10.53
N GLN A 535 -0.67 57.81 10.86
CA GLN A 535 -2.00 57.28 11.17
C GLN A 535 -2.53 57.85 12.51
N VAL A 536 -1.67 57.90 13.50
CA VAL A 536 -2.01 58.49 14.82
C VAL A 536 -2.23 59.98 14.73
N LEU A 537 -1.37 60.72 14.01
CA LEU A 537 -1.56 62.16 13.84
C LEU A 537 -2.85 62.50 13.07
N ARG A 538 -3.25 61.72 12.07
CA ARG A 538 -4.57 61.89 11.40
C ARG A 538 -5.72 61.81 12.41
N ARG A 539 -5.71 60.79 13.25
CA ARG A 539 -6.74 60.60 14.27
C ARG A 539 -6.75 61.76 15.29
N LEU A 540 -5.57 62.21 15.74
CA LEU A 540 -5.46 63.31 16.69
C LEU A 540 -5.84 64.67 16.07
N LEU A 541 -5.66 64.86 14.75
CA LEU A 541 -6.16 66.00 13.99
C LEU A 541 -7.70 65.98 13.87
N ASP A 542 -8.26 64.78 13.55
CA ASP A 542 -9.71 64.58 13.47
C ASP A 542 -10.41 64.79 14.81
N ASP A 543 -9.71 64.48 15.94
CA ASP A 543 -10.18 64.70 17.33
C ASP A 543 -9.92 66.12 17.86
N ASP A 544 -9.43 67.06 17.01
CA ASP A 544 -9.04 68.43 17.39
C ASP A 544 -8.06 68.52 18.58
N LYS A 545 -7.25 67.48 18.80
CA LYS A 545 -6.24 67.45 19.86
C LYS A 545 -4.89 68.01 19.42
N VAL A 546 -4.64 67.97 18.12
CA VAL A 546 -3.39 68.43 17.49
C VAL A 546 -3.74 69.28 16.27
N ARG A 547 -2.96 70.34 16.05
CA ARG A 547 -3.05 71.16 14.82
C ARG A 547 -1.77 71.11 14.01
N LEU A 548 -1.89 71.17 12.69
CA LEU A 548 -0.78 71.28 11.77
C LEU A 548 -0.56 72.74 11.36
N ASP A 549 0.61 73.26 11.58
CA ASP A 549 1.02 74.51 11.01
C ASP A 549 1.52 74.26 9.59
N ASN A 550 0.73 74.64 8.61
CA ASN A 550 1.02 74.44 7.18
C ASN A 550 2.23 75.24 6.68
N ALA A 551 2.65 76.30 7.38
CA ALA A 551 3.82 77.10 6.98
C ALA A 551 5.13 76.42 7.39
N THR A 552 5.15 75.72 8.50
CA THR A 552 6.36 75.10 9.04
C THR A 552 6.36 73.56 8.95
N GLY A 553 5.22 72.93 8.61
CA GLY A 553 5.02 71.48 8.62
C GLY A 553 5.14 70.84 9.98
N ARG A 554 4.89 71.62 11.08
CA ARG A 554 4.99 71.17 12.46
C ARG A 554 3.63 70.94 13.09
N PHE A 555 3.53 69.96 13.91
CA PHE A 555 2.36 69.64 14.69
C PHE A 555 2.47 70.26 16.09
N HIS A 556 1.39 70.84 16.58
CA HIS A 556 1.27 71.48 17.89
C HIS A 556 0.03 70.94 18.61
N LEU A 557 0.04 70.94 19.94
CA LEU A 557 -1.18 70.73 20.68
C LEU A 557 -2.15 71.90 20.44
N HIS A 558 -3.42 71.57 20.46
CA HIS A 558 -4.47 72.59 20.34
C HIS A 558 -4.52 73.48 21.56
#